data_4ac3a5b2d6975b6b8324d86c74c38e49
#
_entry.id   4ac3a5b2d6975b6b8324d86c74c38e49
#
_cell.length_a   1.000
_cell.length_b   1.000
_cell.length_c   1.000
_cell.angle_alpha   90.00
_cell.angle_beta   90.00
_cell.angle_gamma   90.00
#
_symmetry.space_group_name_H-M   'P 1'
#
loop_
_entity.id
_entity.type
_entity.pdbx_description
1 polymer ?
#
loop_
_entity_poly.entity_id
_entity_poly.type
_entity_poly.pdbx_seq_one_letter_code
_entity_poly.pdbx_strand_id
1 'polypeptide(L)'
;EFQKEDCSYKVIIANPFAVAESISLHKACHNAIYIERSFNAAHFVQSKDRIHRYGLKPGTVTNYYFILSKDSVDETINTRLLEKEQRMTEIMESMPIPLFSNISEELGDDDIKALIKDYVRRSKKY
;
A
#
# COMPACT_ATOMS: atom_id res chain seq x y z
N GLU A 1 -7.86 -4.37 -21.37
CA GLU A 1 -8.46 -3.20 -22.05
C GLU A 1 -7.87 -1.88 -21.60
N PHE A 2 -7.81 -1.60 -20.30
CA PHE A 2 -7.33 -0.32 -19.75
C PHE A 2 -5.92 0.11 -20.22
N GLN A 3 -5.04 -0.82 -20.54
CA GLN A 3 -3.67 -0.54 -20.98
C GLN A 3 -3.54 -0.34 -22.51
N LYS A 4 -4.64 -0.39 -23.25
CA LYS A 4 -4.63 -0.11 -24.70
C LYS A 4 -4.58 1.41 -24.93
N GLU A 5 -3.86 1.85 -25.96
CA GLU A 5 -3.75 3.27 -26.30
C GLU A 5 -5.11 3.92 -26.61
N ASP A 6 -6.03 3.16 -27.19
CA ASP A 6 -7.40 3.61 -27.55
C ASP A 6 -8.42 3.42 -26.42
N CYS A 7 -7.98 3.17 -25.19
CA CYS A 7 -8.90 2.90 -24.10
C CYS A 7 -9.70 4.16 -23.71
N SER A 8 -11.01 4.06 -23.74
CA SER A 8 -11.93 5.12 -23.30
C SER A 8 -12.01 5.28 -21.79
N TYR A 9 -11.61 4.25 -21.04
CA TYR A 9 -11.62 4.29 -19.57
C TYR A 9 -10.40 5.05 -19.05
N LYS A 10 -10.64 6.09 -18.28
CA LYS A 10 -9.59 6.94 -17.70
C LYS A 10 -9.29 6.63 -16.23
N VAL A 11 -10.20 5.92 -15.56
CA VAL A 11 -10.12 5.58 -14.14
C VAL A 11 -10.49 4.12 -13.95
N ILE A 12 -9.77 3.44 -13.07
CA ILE A 12 -10.13 2.13 -12.54
C ILE A 12 -10.36 2.30 -11.04
N ILE A 13 -11.48 1.80 -10.55
CA ILE A 13 -11.76 1.66 -9.13
C ILE A 13 -11.64 0.18 -8.80
N ALA A 14 -10.83 -0.15 -7.81
CA ALA A 14 -10.54 -1.53 -7.48
C ALA A 14 -10.34 -1.72 -5.98
N ASN A 15 -10.78 -2.88 -5.48
CA ASN A 15 -10.42 -3.32 -4.15
C ASN A 15 -8.95 -3.77 -4.15
N PRO A 16 -8.09 -3.26 -3.25
CA PRO A 16 -6.68 -3.63 -3.20
C PRO A 16 -6.43 -5.14 -3.13
N PHE A 17 -7.25 -5.88 -2.39
CA PHE A 17 -7.15 -7.34 -2.27
C PHE A 17 -7.45 -8.06 -3.60
N ALA A 18 -8.44 -7.58 -4.35
CA ALA A 18 -8.80 -8.18 -5.63
C ALA A 18 -7.77 -7.90 -6.74
N VAL A 19 -7.06 -6.79 -6.64
CA VAL A 19 -6.10 -6.32 -7.66
C VAL A 19 -4.67 -6.78 -7.36
N ALA A 20 -4.36 -7.08 -6.10
CA ALA A 20 -3.02 -7.38 -5.65
C ALA A 20 -2.35 -8.55 -6.42
N GLU A 21 -3.11 -9.53 -6.89
CA GLU A 21 -2.54 -10.76 -7.43
C GLU A 21 -2.43 -10.84 -8.97
N SER A 22 -3.19 -10.06 -9.73
CA SER A 22 -3.34 -10.37 -11.16
C SER A 22 -3.23 -9.24 -12.17
N ILE A 23 -3.28 -7.98 -11.76
CA ILE A 23 -3.37 -6.86 -12.69
C ILE A 23 -2.06 -6.09 -12.76
N SER A 24 -1.60 -5.82 -13.98
CA SER A 24 -0.46 -4.95 -14.26
C SER A 24 -0.97 -3.69 -14.96
N LEU A 25 -0.72 -2.51 -14.40
CA LEU A 25 -1.26 -1.24 -14.88
C LEU A 25 -0.17 -0.25 -15.34
N HIS A 26 1.09 -0.59 -15.16
CA HIS A 26 2.25 0.30 -15.34
C HIS A 26 2.39 0.91 -16.74
N LYS A 27 1.76 0.33 -17.77
CA LYS A 27 1.84 0.86 -19.14
C LYS A 27 0.92 2.06 -19.39
N ALA A 28 -0.17 2.15 -18.64
CA ALA A 28 -1.20 3.16 -18.86
C ALA A 28 -1.51 4.01 -17.63
N CYS A 29 -1.06 3.59 -16.43
CA CYS A 29 -1.38 4.25 -15.19
C CYS A 29 -0.11 4.56 -14.39
N HIS A 30 0.06 5.82 -14.05
CA HIS A 30 1.20 6.31 -13.27
C HIS A 30 0.76 7.08 -12.01
N ASN A 31 -0.53 7.06 -11.72
CA ASN A 31 -1.09 7.69 -10.53
C ASN A 31 -2.01 6.69 -9.80
N ALA A 32 -1.85 6.57 -8.49
CA ALA A 32 -2.75 5.78 -7.65
C ALA A 32 -3.26 6.63 -6.49
N ILE A 33 -4.56 6.52 -6.21
CA ILE A 33 -5.21 7.16 -5.07
C ILE A 33 -5.70 6.05 -4.14
N TYR A 34 -5.20 6.04 -2.91
CA TYR A 34 -5.62 5.13 -1.86
C TYR A 34 -6.63 5.82 -0.96
N ILE A 35 -7.87 5.37 -1.03
CA ILE A 35 -8.97 5.85 -0.19
C ILE A 35 -8.98 5.08 1.13
N GLU A 36 -8.63 3.80 1.07
CA GLU A 36 -8.64 2.89 2.20
C GLU A 36 -7.36 2.03 2.19
N ARG A 37 -6.84 1.72 3.37
CA ARG A 37 -5.68 0.84 3.55
C ARG A 37 -5.87 -0.05 4.75
N SER A 38 -5.37 -1.29 4.65
CA SER A 38 -5.26 -2.22 5.78
C SER A 38 -3.87 -2.14 6.42
N PHE A 39 -3.68 -2.83 7.55
CA PHE A 39 -2.37 -2.99 8.19
C PHE A 39 -1.40 -3.93 7.43
N ASN A 40 -1.86 -4.56 6.35
CA ASN A 40 -1.05 -5.50 5.57
C ASN A 40 -0.06 -4.75 4.67
N ALA A 41 1.20 -4.67 5.12
CA ALA A 41 2.25 -3.98 4.39
C ALA A 41 2.63 -4.70 3.08
N ALA A 42 2.54 -6.04 3.03
CA ALA A 42 2.85 -6.80 1.82
C ALA A 42 1.84 -6.47 0.71
N HIS A 43 0.55 -6.48 1.00
CA HIS A 43 -0.49 -6.05 0.04
C HIS A 43 -0.32 -4.59 -0.37
N PHE A 44 0.07 -3.73 0.55
CA PHE A 44 0.32 -2.33 0.26
C PHE A 44 1.48 -2.16 -0.74
N VAL A 45 2.62 -2.79 -0.48
CA VAL A 45 3.78 -2.77 -1.38
C VAL A 45 3.44 -3.40 -2.73
N GLN A 46 2.80 -4.56 -2.74
CA GLN A 46 2.36 -5.21 -3.97
C GLN A 46 1.40 -4.34 -4.80
N SER A 47 0.51 -3.60 -4.15
CA SER A 47 -0.41 -2.70 -4.86
C SER A 47 0.33 -1.52 -5.53
N LYS A 48 1.39 -1.01 -4.91
CA LYS A 48 2.26 0.01 -5.51
C LYS A 48 2.97 -0.51 -6.76
N ASP A 49 3.40 -1.78 -6.75
CA ASP A 49 4.06 -2.43 -7.88
C ASP A 49 3.13 -2.67 -9.08
N ARG A 50 1.82 -2.43 -8.97
CA ARG A 50 0.90 -2.51 -10.12
C ARG A 50 1.11 -1.36 -11.11
N ILE A 51 1.53 -0.20 -10.63
CA ILE A 51 1.81 0.98 -11.47
C ILE A 51 3.31 1.31 -11.55
N HIS A 52 4.12 0.88 -10.57
CA HIS A 52 5.58 0.97 -10.60
C HIS A 52 6.18 -0.41 -10.78
N ARG A 53 6.65 -0.72 -11.96
CA ARG A 53 7.15 -2.05 -12.31
C ARG A 53 8.36 -1.99 -13.21
N TYR A 54 9.15 -3.05 -13.22
CA TYR A 54 10.22 -3.23 -14.19
C TYR A 54 9.67 -3.09 -15.63
N GLY A 55 10.36 -2.33 -16.46
CA GLY A 55 9.95 -2.04 -17.85
C GLY A 55 9.25 -0.69 -18.06
N LEU A 56 9.13 0.14 -17.01
CA LEU A 56 8.79 1.55 -17.19
C LEU A 56 9.86 2.28 -17.99
N LYS A 57 9.44 3.23 -18.82
CA LYS A 57 10.38 4.09 -19.55
C LYS A 57 11.24 4.87 -18.56
N PRO A 58 12.55 5.03 -18.81
CA PRO A 58 13.40 5.87 -17.97
C PRO A 58 12.79 7.28 -17.81
N GLY A 59 12.79 7.78 -16.57
CA GLY A 59 12.20 9.08 -16.25
C GLY A 59 10.70 9.08 -15.99
N THR A 60 10.00 7.93 -16.11
CA THR A 60 8.59 7.85 -15.72
C THR A 60 8.46 7.99 -14.21
N VAL A 61 7.66 8.96 -13.77
CA VAL A 61 7.34 9.19 -12.35
C VAL A 61 5.99 8.55 -12.05
N THR A 62 5.92 7.78 -10.97
CA THR A 62 4.67 7.25 -10.42
C THR A 62 4.30 7.99 -9.15
N ASN A 63 3.06 8.45 -9.07
CA ASN A 63 2.55 9.23 -7.95
C ASN A 63 1.55 8.41 -7.13
N TYR A 64 1.67 8.49 -5.81
CA TYR A 64 0.78 7.83 -4.86
C TYR A 64 0.16 8.88 -3.95
N TYR A 65 -1.16 8.92 -3.94
CA TYR A 65 -1.94 9.84 -3.12
C TYR A 65 -2.68 9.06 -2.06
N PHE A 66 -2.60 9.50 -0.80
CA PHE A 66 -3.22 8.84 0.33
C PHE A 66 -4.25 9.77 0.95
N ILE A 67 -5.50 9.33 0.97
CA ILE A 67 -6.58 10.05 1.65
C ILE A 67 -6.63 9.54 3.08
N LEU A 68 -6.50 10.44 4.04
CA LEU A 68 -6.49 10.13 5.46
C LEU A 68 -7.52 11.01 6.18
N SER A 69 -8.32 10.40 7.02
CA SER A 69 -9.18 11.15 7.94
C SER A 69 -8.35 11.68 9.10
N LYS A 70 -8.44 12.97 9.32
CA LYS A 70 -7.72 13.62 10.44
C LYS A 70 -8.26 13.13 11.78
N ASP A 71 -7.37 12.97 12.74
CA ASP A 71 -7.70 12.49 14.11
C ASP A 71 -8.45 11.15 14.11
N SER A 72 -8.12 10.26 13.17
CA SER A 72 -8.75 8.96 12.99
C SER A 72 -7.76 7.80 13.07
N VAL A 73 -8.27 6.58 13.01
CA VAL A 73 -7.47 5.36 12.93
C VAL A 73 -6.59 5.31 11.67
N ASP A 74 -6.95 6.05 10.62
CA ASP A 74 -6.19 6.09 9.37
C ASP A 74 -4.77 6.60 9.58
N GLU A 75 -4.57 7.55 10.49
CA GLU A 75 -3.24 8.05 10.83
C GLU A 75 -2.38 6.96 11.49
N THR A 76 -2.99 6.14 12.37
CA THR A 76 -2.30 5.02 13.00
C THR A 76 -1.94 3.95 11.98
N ILE A 77 -2.88 3.60 11.08
CA ILE A 77 -2.64 2.67 9.97
C ILE A 77 -1.50 3.19 9.08
N ASN A 78 -1.54 4.47 8.71
CA ASN A 78 -0.52 5.08 7.87
C ASN A 78 0.88 4.98 8.50
N THR A 79 1.01 5.36 9.77
CA THR A 79 2.28 5.30 10.49
C THR A 79 2.81 3.86 10.53
N ARG A 80 1.95 2.89 10.86
CA ARG A 80 2.34 1.49 10.93
C ARG A 80 2.73 0.89 9.57
N LEU A 81 2.06 1.28 8.51
CA LEU A 81 2.41 0.85 7.15
C LEU A 81 3.79 1.37 6.75
N LEU A 82 4.08 2.64 7.01
CA LEU A 82 5.38 3.24 6.71
C LEU A 82 6.51 2.56 7.50
N GLU A 83 6.31 2.31 8.80
CA GLU A 83 7.28 1.58 9.62
C GLU A 83 7.54 0.16 9.08
N LYS A 84 6.49 -0.56 8.67
CA LYS A 84 6.62 -1.90 8.10
C LYS A 84 7.28 -1.88 6.72
N GLU A 85 6.93 -0.94 5.88
CA GLU A 85 7.55 -0.75 4.56
C GLU A 85 9.05 -0.47 4.70
N GLN A 86 9.43 0.41 5.60
CA GLN A 86 10.82 0.71 5.86
C GLN A 86 11.60 -0.54 6.32
N ARG A 87 11.06 -1.28 7.29
CA ARG A 87 11.69 -2.54 7.74
C ARG A 87 11.82 -3.56 6.62
N MET A 88 10.82 -3.69 5.77
CA MET A 88 10.89 -4.59 4.60
C MET A 88 12.01 -4.17 3.65
N THR A 89 12.14 -2.88 3.37
CA THR A 89 13.21 -2.35 2.52
C THR A 89 14.58 -2.61 3.13
N GLU A 90 14.76 -2.36 4.42
CA GLU A 90 16.01 -2.62 5.14
C GLU A 90 16.40 -4.10 5.08
N ILE A 91 15.43 -5.01 5.26
CA ILE A 91 15.66 -6.46 5.14
C ILE A 91 16.06 -6.82 3.71
N MET A 92 15.37 -6.28 2.71
CA MET A 92 15.68 -6.57 1.30
C MET A 92 17.05 -6.07 0.88
N GLU A 93 17.47 -4.92 1.36
CA GLU A 93 18.80 -4.37 1.09
C GLU A 93 19.92 -5.15 1.80
N SER A 94 19.61 -5.76 2.95
CA SER A 94 20.57 -6.54 3.74
C SER A 94 20.67 -8.01 3.33
N MET A 95 19.72 -8.54 2.55
CA MET A 95 19.68 -9.96 2.16
C MET A 95 19.94 -10.17 0.67
N PRO A 96 20.81 -11.13 0.29
CA PRO A 96 21.07 -11.44 -1.12
C PRO A 96 19.92 -12.16 -1.84
N ILE A 97 18.93 -12.69 -1.12
CA ILE A 97 17.77 -13.39 -1.69
C ILE A 97 16.51 -13.02 -0.90
N PRO A 98 15.51 -12.37 -1.51
CA PRO A 98 14.26 -12.09 -0.82
C PRO A 98 13.40 -13.35 -0.73
N LEU A 99 13.22 -13.86 0.47
CA LEU A 99 12.26 -14.92 0.79
C LEU A 99 10.89 -14.29 1.13
N PHE A 100 10.09 -14.03 0.12
CA PHE A 100 8.72 -13.55 0.28
C PHE A 100 7.70 -14.70 0.41
N SER A 101 7.92 -15.62 1.31
CA SER A 101 6.88 -16.58 1.66
C SER A 101 6.41 -16.32 3.08
N ASN A 102 5.14 -16.05 3.23
CA ASN A 102 4.39 -16.01 4.49
C ASN A 102 4.51 -14.76 5.36
N ILE A 103 4.21 -13.58 4.82
CA ILE A 103 3.74 -12.49 5.67
C ILE A 103 2.25 -12.78 5.91
N SER A 104 1.88 -13.17 7.13
CA SER A 104 0.50 -13.45 7.50
C SER A 104 -0.39 -12.23 7.23
N GLU A 105 -1.52 -12.48 6.62
CA GLU A 105 -2.52 -11.45 6.26
C GLU A 105 -3.28 -10.93 7.49
N GLU A 106 -3.11 -11.56 8.65
CA GLU A 106 -3.83 -11.22 9.87
C GLU A 106 -3.23 -10.02 10.61
N LEU A 107 -4.09 -9.26 11.25
CA LEU A 107 -3.70 -8.24 12.22
C LEU A 107 -2.84 -8.90 13.31
N GLY A 108 -1.58 -8.55 13.38
CA GLY A 108 -0.71 -9.00 14.44
C GLY A 108 -1.06 -8.36 15.79
N ASP A 109 -0.72 -9.03 16.89
CA ASP A 109 -0.94 -8.52 18.26
C ASP A 109 -0.44 -7.09 18.47
N ASP A 110 0.65 -6.72 17.81
CA ASP A 110 1.22 -5.38 17.90
C ASP A 110 0.38 -4.31 17.19
N ASP A 111 -0.33 -4.67 16.11
CA ASP A 111 -1.24 -3.77 15.43
C ASP A 111 -2.51 -3.53 16.26
N ILE A 112 -3.02 -4.57 16.92
CA ILE A 112 -4.14 -4.48 17.85
C ILE A 112 -3.77 -3.60 19.05
N LYS A 113 -2.59 -3.80 19.64
CA LYS A 113 -2.08 -2.97 20.74
C LYS A 113 -1.93 -1.50 20.33
N ALA A 114 -1.48 -1.24 19.10
CA ALA A 114 -1.35 0.12 18.57
C ALA A 114 -2.72 0.80 18.45
N LEU A 115 -3.74 0.10 17.95
CA LEU A 115 -5.11 0.61 17.88
C LEU A 115 -5.70 0.91 19.25
N ILE A 116 -5.54 0.00 20.20
CA ILE A 116 -6.03 0.19 21.58
C ILE A 116 -5.35 1.41 22.23
N LYS A 117 -4.02 1.51 22.10
CA LYS A 117 -3.25 2.64 22.63
C LYS A 117 -3.70 3.97 22.05
N ASP A 118 -3.95 4.02 20.75
CA ASP A 118 -4.42 5.22 20.07
C ASP A 118 -5.84 5.59 20.52
N TYR A 119 -6.74 4.63 20.60
CA TYR A 119 -8.10 4.83 21.10
C TYR A 119 -8.09 5.40 22.53
N VAL A 120 -7.31 4.83 23.45
CA VAL A 120 -7.19 5.31 24.83
C VAL A 120 -6.61 6.72 24.89
N ARG A 121 -5.64 7.04 24.04
CA ARG A 121 -5.07 8.39 23.94
C ARG A 121 -6.11 9.42 23.50
N ARG A 122 -6.94 9.07 22.52
CA ARG A 122 -7.99 9.97 21.99
C ARG A 122 -9.12 10.15 22.99
N SER A 123 -9.56 9.08 23.67
CA SER A 123 -10.62 9.14 24.67
C SER A 123 -10.28 9.97 25.92
N LYS A 124 -8.99 10.20 26.19
CA LYS A 124 -8.53 11.07 27.29
C LYS A 124 -8.49 12.56 26.92
N LYS A 125 -8.73 12.91 25.65
CA LYS A 125 -8.77 14.31 25.18
C LYS A 125 -10.16 14.95 25.28
N TYR A 126 -11.17 14.16 25.63
CA TYR A 126 -12.55 14.59 25.88
C TYR A 126 -12.91 14.31 27.34
#